data_fe2ec7d5e2c8648d7d9560a2e6c81ded
#
_entry.id   fe2ec7d5e2c8648d7d9560a2e6c81ded
#
_cell.length_a   1.000
_cell.length_b   1.000
_cell.length_c   1.000
_cell.angle_alpha   90.00
_cell.angle_beta   90.00
_cell.angle_gamma   90.00
#
_symmetry.space_group_name_H-M   'P 1'
#
loop_
_entity.id
_entity.type
_entity.pdbx_description
1 polymer ?
#
loop_
_entity_poly.entity_id
_entity_poly.type
_entity_poly.pdbx_seq_one_letter_code
_entity_poly.pdbx_strand_id
1 'polypeptide(L)'
;MIQMQTNLDVADNSGARRVQCIKVLGGSHRKYASVGDVIVVSVKEAIPRGRVKKGDVRKAVIVRTAAPVRREDGSIIRFDRNAAVILNNQGEPVGTRIFGPVVRELRAKNFMKIISLAPEVL
;
A
#
# COMPACT_ATOMS: atom_id res chain seq x y z
N MET A 1 -2.87 -3.68 -11.95
CA MET A 1 -2.61 -2.27 -11.61
C MET A 1 -3.75 -1.73 -10.77
N ILE A 2 -3.47 -0.77 -9.94
CA ILE A 2 -4.45 -0.20 -9.01
C ILE A 2 -5.07 1.05 -9.65
N GLN A 3 -6.38 1.11 -9.61
CA GLN A 3 -7.15 2.26 -10.13
C GLN A 3 -8.22 2.64 -9.11
N MET A 4 -8.98 3.68 -9.40
CA MET A 4 -10.13 4.05 -8.57
C MET A 4 -11.07 2.86 -8.42
N GLN A 5 -11.60 2.67 -7.22
CA GLN A 5 -12.51 1.58 -6.82
C GLN A 5 -11.84 0.21 -6.66
N THR A 6 -10.53 0.09 -6.84
CA THR A 6 -9.83 -1.15 -6.53
C THR A 6 -9.80 -1.38 -5.03
N ASN A 7 -10.15 -2.59 -4.59
CA ASN A 7 -10.05 -2.99 -3.19
C ASN A 7 -8.66 -3.56 -2.91
N LEU A 8 -8.11 -3.20 -1.75
CA LEU A 8 -6.79 -3.68 -1.32
C LEU A 8 -6.88 -4.18 0.11
N ASP A 9 -6.09 -5.21 0.41
CA ASP A 9 -5.87 -5.63 1.78
C ASP A 9 -4.88 -4.67 2.45
N VAL A 10 -4.95 -4.53 3.76
CA VAL A 10 -4.01 -3.71 4.52
C VAL A 10 -2.97 -4.62 5.16
N ALA A 11 -1.70 -4.33 4.91
CA ALA A 11 -0.57 -5.16 5.31
C ALA A 11 0.09 -4.69 6.61
N ASP A 12 -0.61 -3.92 7.44
CA ASP A 12 -0.05 -3.39 8.68
C ASP A 12 -1.01 -3.59 9.85
N ASN A 13 -0.55 -3.21 11.05
CA ASN A 13 -1.34 -3.31 12.28
C ASN A 13 -1.99 -1.99 12.69
N SER A 14 -2.30 -1.12 11.73
CA SER A 14 -2.98 0.15 12.00
C SER A 14 -4.42 -0.01 12.46
N GLY A 15 -5.01 -1.18 12.20
CA GLY A 15 -6.40 -1.46 12.50
C GLY A 15 -7.29 -1.57 11.27
N ALA A 16 -6.91 -0.99 10.17
CA ALA A 16 -7.63 -1.18 8.91
C ALA A 16 -7.34 -2.58 8.36
N ARG A 17 -8.37 -3.22 7.80
CA ARG A 17 -8.24 -4.54 7.19
C ARG A 17 -8.40 -4.51 5.68
N ARG A 18 -9.32 -3.70 5.20
CA ARG A 18 -9.60 -3.55 3.77
C ARG A 18 -9.85 -2.09 3.46
N VAL A 19 -9.29 -1.64 2.36
CA VAL A 19 -9.45 -0.27 1.88
C VAL A 19 -9.81 -0.29 0.40
N GLN A 20 -10.39 0.82 -0.07
CA GLN A 20 -10.71 1.01 -1.48
C GLN A 20 -10.01 2.25 -1.98
N CYS A 21 -9.33 2.13 -3.12
CA CYS A 21 -8.68 3.27 -3.75
C CYS A 21 -9.73 4.25 -4.27
N ILE A 22 -9.65 5.50 -3.85
CA ILE A 22 -10.55 6.55 -4.34
C ILE A 22 -9.85 7.56 -5.23
N LYS A 23 -8.52 7.64 -5.17
CA LYS A 23 -7.75 8.52 -6.06
C LYS A 23 -6.32 8.03 -6.17
N VAL A 24 -5.76 8.11 -7.38
CA VAL A 24 -4.35 7.87 -7.63
C VAL A 24 -3.64 9.22 -7.67
N LEU A 25 -2.64 9.40 -6.81
CA LEU A 25 -1.87 10.64 -6.73
C LEU A 25 -0.70 10.61 -7.72
N GLY A 26 -0.17 11.77 -8.07
CA GLY A 26 1.01 11.90 -8.91
C GLY A 26 0.80 12.58 -10.25
N GLY A 27 -0.35 13.24 -10.46
CA GLY A 27 -0.62 13.99 -11.68
C GLY A 27 -2.10 14.03 -12.02
N SER A 28 -2.52 15.07 -12.75
CA SER A 28 -3.94 15.31 -13.03
C SER A 28 -4.57 14.25 -13.95
N HIS A 29 -3.77 13.55 -14.73
CA HIS A 29 -4.24 12.52 -15.66
C HIS A 29 -3.85 11.11 -15.27
N ARG A 30 -3.29 10.93 -14.10
CA ARG A 30 -2.83 9.62 -13.68
C ARG A 30 -4.02 8.75 -13.27
N LYS A 31 -4.16 7.60 -13.95
CA LYS A 31 -5.28 6.66 -13.74
C LYS A 31 -4.90 5.40 -12.96
N TYR A 32 -3.63 5.00 -13.05
CA TYR A 32 -3.18 3.71 -12.52
C TYR A 32 -1.99 3.88 -11.60
N ALA A 33 -1.96 3.08 -10.55
CA ALA A 33 -0.85 3.03 -9.60
C ALA A 33 -0.27 1.62 -9.55
N SER A 34 0.99 1.54 -9.20
CA SER A 34 1.70 0.28 -8.99
C SER A 34 2.44 0.33 -7.66
N VAL A 35 3.33 -0.65 -7.42
CA VAL A 35 4.09 -0.72 -6.17
C VAL A 35 4.88 0.57 -5.93
N GLY A 36 4.89 1.03 -4.69
CA GLY A 36 5.60 2.24 -4.31
C GLY A 36 4.83 3.54 -4.58
N ASP A 37 3.70 3.48 -5.24
CA ASP A 37 2.87 4.66 -5.49
C ASP A 37 1.95 4.94 -4.30
N VAL A 38 1.74 6.22 -4.03
CA VAL A 38 0.84 6.67 -2.97
C VAL A 38 -0.54 6.91 -3.56
N ILE A 39 -1.56 6.38 -2.90
CA ILE A 39 -2.96 6.55 -3.28
C ILE A 39 -3.76 7.08 -2.10
N VAL A 40 -4.94 7.62 -2.37
CA VAL A 40 -5.92 7.96 -1.35
C VAL A 40 -6.92 6.83 -1.27
N VAL A 41 -7.17 6.35 -0.06
CA VAL A 41 -8.06 5.21 0.17
C VAL A 41 -9.14 5.56 1.18
N SER A 42 -10.28 4.87 1.06
CA SER A 42 -11.34 4.87 2.06
C SER A 42 -11.32 3.53 2.78
N VAL A 43 -11.34 3.58 4.11
CA VAL A 43 -11.32 2.36 4.93
C VAL A 43 -12.69 1.71 4.92
N LYS A 44 -12.77 0.49 4.41
CA LYS A 44 -14.03 -0.26 4.29
C LYS A 44 -14.25 -1.25 5.43
N GLU A 45 -13.17 -1.81 5.97
CA GLU A 45 -13.23 -2.72 7.11
C GLU A 45 -12.09 -2.39 8.06
N ALA A 46 -12.38 -2.30 9.35
CA ALA A 46 -11.40 -2.02 10.39
C ALA A 46 -11.79 -2.70 11.69
N ILE A 47 -10.79 -2.98 12.54
CA ILE A 47 -11.05 -3.48 13.88
C ILE A 47 -11.65 -2.37 14.75
N PRO A 48 -12.52 -2.68 15.74
CA PRO A 48 -13.25 -1.65 16.49
C PRO A 48 -12.38 -0.67 17.27
N ARG A 49 -11.18 -1.07 17.71
CA ARG A 49 -10.30 -0.25 18.54
C ARG A 49 -8.98 0.10 17.88
N GLY A 50 -8.93 0.08 16.55
CA GLY A 50 -7.73 0.43 15.82
C GLY A 50 -7.49 1.92 15.75
N ARG A 51 -6.27 2.29 15.33
CA ARG A 51 -5.89 3.68 15.09
C ARG A 51 -6.64 4.29 13.90
N VAL A 52 -7.03 3.43 12.96
CA VAL A 52 -7.77 3.81 11.75
C VAL A 52 -9.15 3.17 11.85
N LYS A 53 -10.18 3.97 11.58
CA LYS A 53 -11.57 3.55 11.74
C LYS A 53 -12.24 3.39 10.38
N LYS A 54 -13.30 2.58 10.33
CA LYS A 54 -14.13 2.43 9.14
C LYS A 54 -14.68 3.79 8.69
N GLY A 55 -14.56 4.06 7.40
CA GLY A 55 -15.00 5.31 6.81
C GLY A 55 -13.94 6.40 6.74
N ASP A 56 -12.80 6.22 7.39
CA ASP A 56 -11.70 7.18 7.31
C ASP A 56 -11.15 7.25 5.90
N VAL A 57 -10.70 8.45 5.52
CA VAL A 57 -9.99 8.68 4.27
C VAL A 57 -8.52 8.91 4.62
N ARG A 58 -7.66 8.06 4.08
CA ARG A 58 -6.22 8.06 4.41
C ARG A 58 -5.39 7.93 3.15
N LYS A 59 -4.12 8.33 3.25
CA LYS A 59 -3.13 8.02 2.23
C LYS A 59 -2.57 6.63 2.51
N ALA A 60 -2.20 5.93 1.45
CA ALA A 60 -1.60 4.60 1.55
C ALA A 60 -0.59 4.41 0.44
N VAL A 61 0.43 3.60 0.69
CA VAL A 61 1.40 3.20 -0.32
C VAL A 61 1.17 1.74 -0.68
N ILE A 62 1.24 1.43 -1.96
CA ILE A 62 1.04 0.07 -2.46
C ILE A 62 2.33 -0.72 -2.25
N VAL A 63 2.25 -1.82 -1.50
CA VAL A 63 3.43 -2.66 -1.19
C VAL A 63 3.45 -3.98 -1.94
N ARG A 64 2.29 -4.45 -2.42
CA ARG A 64 2.15 -5.67 -3.23
C ARG A 64 1.06 -5.48 -4.27
N THR A 65 1.23 -6.09 -5.43
CA THR A 65 0.19 -6.09 -6.46
C THR A 65 0.00 -7.48 -7.03
N ALA A 66 -1.23 -7.79 -7.43
CA ALA A 66 -1.53 -9.01 -8.18
C ALA A 66 -1.06 -8.88 -9.64
N ALA A 67 -0.96 -7.66 -10.16
CA ALA A 67 -0.41 -7.43 -11.48
C ALA A 67 1.12 -7.61 -11.46
N PRO A 68 1.71 -8.20 -12.52
CA PRO A 68 3.15 -8.41 -12.56
C PRO A 68 3.93 -7.10 -12.55
N VAL A 69 5.05 -7.08 -11.81
CA VAL A 69 6.01 -5.99 -11.80
C VAL A 69 7.28 -6.48 -12.48
N ARG A 70 7.67 -5.83 -13.56
CA ARG A 70 8.88 -6.17 -14.30
C ARG A 70 10.06 -5.41 -13.71
N ARG A 71 11.18 -6.11 -13.58
CA ARG A 71 12.42 -5.55 -13.06
C ARG A 71 13.46 -5.41 -14.17
N GLU A 72 14.46 -4.57 -13.90
CA GLU A 72 15.53 -4.29 -14.87
C GLU A 72 16.33 -5.52 -15.27
N ASP A 73 16.47 -6.49 -14.36
CA ASP A 73 17.20 -7.72 -14.63
C ASP A 73 16.37 -8.75 -15.44
N GLY A 74 15.16 -8.41 -15.85
CA GLY A 74 14.27 -9.27 -16.60
C GLY A 74 13.38 -10.16 -15.74
N SER A 75 13.54 -10.16 -14.42
CA SER A 75 12.69 -10.94 -13.53
C SER A 75 11.33 -10.25 -13.38
N ILE A 76 10.34 -11.05 -12.98
CA ILE A 76 8.97 -10.58 -12.77
C ILE A 76 8.54 -11.04 -11.38
N ILE A 77 7.94 -10.13 -10.61
CA ILE A 77 7.36 -10.46 -9.33
C ILE A 77 5.87 -10.12 -9.34
N ARG A 78 5.06 -11.00 -8.76
CA ARG A 78 3.64 -10.75 -8.54
C ARG A 78 3.19 -11.47 -7.29
N PHE A 79 2.07 -11.01 -6.74
CA PHE A 79 1.47 -11.58 -5.54
C PHE A 79 0.02 -11.99 -5.84
N ASP A 80 -0.58 -12.72 -4.91
CA ASP A 80 -1.95 -13.19 -5.09
C ASP A 80 -2.97 -12.05 -4.95
N ARG A 81 -2.63 -11.04 -4.14
CA ARG A 81 -3.54 -9.93 -3.83
C ARG A 81 -2.80 -8.60 -3.80
N ASN A 82 -3.57 -7.54 -4.00
CA ASN A 82 -3.06 -6.19 -3.81
C ASN A 82 -3.06 -5.86 -2.32
N ALA A 83 -2.01 -5.21 -1.84
CA ALA A 83 -1.92 -4.79 -0.45
C ALA A 83 -1.29 -3.42 -0.33
N ALA A 84 -1.71 -2.68 0.69
CA ALA A 84 -1.23 -1.34 0.95
C ALA A 84 -0.92 -1.17 2.43
N VAL A 85 -0.11 -0.16 2.74
CA VAL A 85 0.22 0.26 4.10
C VAL A 85 -0.29 1.67 4.30
N ILE A 86 -1.02 1.90 5.39
CA ILE A 86 -1.61 3.19 5.70
C ILE A 86 -0.52 4.17 6.12
N LEU A 87 -0.56 5.37 5.57
CA LEU A 87 0.39 6.44 5.87
C LEU A 87 -0.30 7.56 6.64
N ASN A 88 0.48 8.28 7.44
CA ASN A 88 0.03 9.52 8.06
C ASN A 88 0.25 10.70 7.10
N ASN A 89 -0.06 11.93 7.56
CA ASN A 89 0.09 13.12 6.73
C ASN A 89 1.54 13.44 6.37
N GLN A 90 2.51 12.93 7.14
CA GLN A 90 3.93 13.11 6.86
C GLN A 90 4.49 12.04 5.91
N GLY A 91 3.65 11.09 5.47
CA GLY A 91 4.09 10.02 4.58
C GLY A 91 4.75 8.84 5.29
N GLU A 92 4.63 8.75 6.60
CA GLU A 92 5.16 7.66 7.39
C GLU A 92 4.08 6.62 7.71
N PRO A 93 4.43 5.34 7.89
CA PRO A 93 3.44 4.33 8.24
C PRO A 93 2.82 4.60 9.61
N VAL A 94 1.49 4.46 9.69
CA VAL A 94 0.75 4.59 10.94
C VAL A 94 1.01 3.40 11.85
N GLY A 95 1.07 2.20 11.26
CA GLY A 95 1.33 0.97 12.00
C GLY A 95 2.78 0.81 12.40
N THR A 96 3.00 -0.08 13.36
CA THR A 96 4.34 -0.41 13.86
C THR A 96 4.87 -1.73 13.32
N ARG A 97 4.02 -2.52 12.65
CA ARG A 97 4.38 -3.82 12.07
C ARG A 97 3.82 -3.94 10.66
N ILE A 98 4.56 -4.64 9.83
CA ILE A 98 4.15 -4.97 8.46
C ILE A 98 3.97 -6.48 8.38
N PHE A 99 2.89 -6.93 7.75
CA PHE A 99 2.56 -8.34 7.57
C PHE A 99 2.87 -8.78 6.15
N GLY A 100 3.61 -9.87 6.03
CA GLY A 100 3.96 -10.44 4.75
C GLY A 100 5.06 -9.68 4.02
N PRO A 101 5.43 -10.14 2.82
CA PRO A 101 6.52 -9.53 2.07
C PRO A 101 6.13 -8.19 1.47
N VAL A 102 7.13 -7.35 1.24
CA VAL A 102 6.99 -6.12 0.47
C VAL A 102 8.00 -6.14 -0.68
N VAL A 103 7.76 -5.32 -1.69
CA VAL A 103 8.67 -5.23 -2.84
C VAL A 103 9.82 -4.28 -2.54
N ARG A 104 11.00 -4.59 -3.06
CA ARG A 104 12.19 -3.77 -2.85
C ARG A 104 12.15 -2.44 -3.60
N GLU A 105 11.24 -2.27 -4.55
CA GLU A 105 11.03 -1.01 -5.26
C GLU A 105 10.64 0.14 -4.32
N LEU A 106 10.16 -0.16 -3.11
CA LEU A 106 9.86 0.85 -2.10
C LEU A 106 11.11 1.63 -1.67
N ARG A 107 12.30 1.04 -1.76
CA ARG A 107 13.55 1.73 -1.43
C ARG A 107 13.79 2.92 -2.35
N ALA A 108 13.56 2.75 -3.64
CA ALA A 108 13.73 3.81 -4.63
C ALA A 108 12.70 4.93 -4.46
N LYS A 109 11.59 4.67 -3.81
CA LYS A 109 10.52 5.63 -3.54
C LYS A 109 10.60 6.25 -2.14
N ASN A 110 11.72 6.04 -1.42
CA ASN A 110 11.98 6.61 -0.08
C ASN A 110 11.08 6.05 1.04
N PHE A 111 10.63 4.82 0.92
CA PHE A 111 9.84 4.16 1.98
C PHE A 111 10.72 3.21 2.82
N MET A 112 11.87 3.70 3.27
CA MET A 112 12.84 2.90 4.03
C MET A 112 12.28 2.37 5.35
N LYS A 113 11.42 3.15 5.99
CA LYS A 113 10.82 2.73 7.26
C LYS A 113 9.94 1.49 7.08
N ILE A 114 9.19 1.43 5.99
CA ILE A 114 8.36 0.26 5.66
C ILE A 114 9.26 -0.95 5.40
N ILE A 115 10.34 -0.76 4.65
CA ILE A 115 11.29 -1.85 4.38
C ILE A 115 11.91 -2.37 5.66
N SER A 116 12.26 -1.49 6.60
CA SER A 116 12.86 -1.91 7.87
C SER A 116 11.88 -2.67 8.77
N LEU A 117 10.58 -2.40 8.65
CA LEU A 117 9.55 -3.07 9.44
C LEU A 117 9.05 -4.36 8.80
N ALA A 118 9.31 -4.56 7.52
CA ALA A 118 8.79 -5.73 6.79
C ALA A 118 9.57 -7.00 7.17
N PRO A 119 8.88 -8.15 7.34
CA PRO A 119 9.55 -9.40 7.63
C PRO A 119 10.35 -9.94 6.45
N GLU A 120 9.99 -9.57 5.24
CA GLU A 120 10.65 -10.04 4.02
C GLU A 120 10.55 -8.98 2.94
N VAL A 121 11.64 -8.75 2.23
CA VAL A 121 11.70 -7.79 1.11
C VAL A 121 12.07 -8.56 -0.15
N LEU A 122 11.17 -8.61 -1.08
CA LEU A 122 11.32 -9.31 -2.35
C LEU A 122 11.51 -8.30 -3.49
#